data_a8b54f74cd73ed1f54189df6fb4763dc
#
_entry.id   a8b54f74cd73ed1f54189df6fb4763dc
#
_cell.length_a   1.000
_cell.length_b   1.000
_cell.length_c   1.000
_cell.angle_alpha   90.00
_cell.angle_beta   90.00
_cell.angle_gamma   90.00
#
_symmetry.space_group_name_H-M   'P 1'
#
loop_
_entity.id
_entity.type
_entity.pdbx_description
1 polymer ?
#
loop_
_entity_poly.entity_id
_entity_poly.type
_entity_poly.pdbx_seq_one_letter_code
_entity_poly.pdbx_strand_id
1 'polypeptide(L)'
;MIITMVQQVITGVTPSALVCVPMFILSASIITSGESAGRLIRMLKVFVGHLPGGLPITTNASCTLFGAVSGSTQATVAAIGGTMRPMLLEAGYKSSFTLGLIINSSDIAFLIPPSIGFIVYGVATSTSIGMLFLSGVFPGLMILLMFSIYCYVYAKVKKIPTLPKASWAERISAIKDGLPVMGFPVIIVGGIYAGIFSPTEAAAAAVLYALILETIIYRAITFQRIVD
;
A
#
# COMPACT_ATOMS: atom_id res chain seq x y z
N MET A 1 -11.21 -7.34 41.32
CA MET A 1 -11.29 -7.99 40.01
C MET A 1 -11.80 -7.05 38.91
N ILE A 2 -13.01 -6.48 39.01
CA ILE A 2 -13.56 -5.55 38.00
C ILE A 2 -12.70 -4.30 37.81
N ILE A 3 -12.28 -3.65 38.92
CA ILE A 3 -11.41 -2.46 38.88
C ILE A 3 -10.09 -2.76 38.19
N THR A 4 -9.48 -3.91 38.47
CA THR A 4 -8.23 -4.34 37.84
C THR A 4 -8.40 -4.59 36.33
N MET A 5 -9.53 -5.17 35.91
CA MET A 5 -9.85 -5.36 34.48
C MET A 5 -10.03 -4.00 33.78
N VAL A 6 -10.76 -3.07 34.39
CA VAL A 6 -10.97 -1.71 33.86
C VAL A 6 -9.61 -0.97 33.72
N GLN A 7 -8.78 -1.06 34.77
CA GLN A 7 -7.44 -0.46 34.74
C GLN A 7 -6.58 -1.07 33.63
N GLN A 8 -6.58 -2.39 33.44
CA GLN A 8 -5.83 -3.05 32.38
C GLN A 8 -6.32 -2.62 30.97
N VAL A 9 -7.65 -2.52 30.77
CA VAL A 9 -8.22 -2.03 29.50
C VAL A 9 -7.77 -0.59 29.23
N ILE A 10 -7.88 0.30 30.22
CA ILE A 10 -7.47 1.70 30.07
C ILE A 10 -5.97 1.78 29.77
N THR A 11 -5.13 1.08 30.53
CA THR A 11 -3.68 1.08 30.33
C THR A 11 -3.29 0.50 28.96
N GLY A 12 -4.04 -0.49 28.46
CA GLY A 12 -3.80 -1.11 27.15
C GLY A 12 -4.13 -0.21 25.95
N VAL A 13 -5.06 0.75 26.09
CA VAL A 13 -5.45 1.67 25.00
C VAL A 13 -4.84 3.07 25.13
N THR A 14 -4.16 3.37 26.23
CA THR A 14 -3.54 4.69 26.49
C THR A 14 -2.17 4.93 25.81
N PRO A 15 -1.38 3.90 25.34
CA PRO A 15 -0.09 4.19 24.72
C PRO A 15 -0.20 5.16 23.56
N SER A 16 0.58 6.23 23.59
CA SER A 16 0.60 7.29 22.57
C SER A 16 0.90 6.75 21.16
N ALA A 17 1.62 5.64 21.07
CA ALA A 17 1.90 4.97 19.79
C ALA A 17 0.64 4.46 19.08
N LEU A 18 -0.47 4.19 19.78
CA LEU A 18 -1.73 3.79 19.15
C LEU A 18 -2.42 4.94 18.39
N VAL A 19 -2.09 6.19 18.68
CA VAL A 19 -2.61 7.36 17.95
C VAL A 19 -2.19 7.35 16.47
N CYS A 20 -1.06 6.71 16.14
CA CYS A 20 -0.66 6.59 14.74
C CYS A 20 -1.62 5.71 13.91
N VAL A 21 -2.36 4.77 14.51
CA VAL A 21 -3.29 3.89 13.80
C VAL A 21 -4.41 4.68 13.10
N PRO A 22 -5.23 5.50 13.80
CA PRO A 22 -6.25 6.31 13.14
C PRO A 22 -5.64 7.31 12.14
N MET A 23 -4.43 7.83 12.38
CA MET A 23 -3.76 8.72 11.43
C MET A 23 -3.37 7.99 10.13
N PHE A 24 -2.83 6.78 10.20
CA PHE A 24 -2.54 5.98 9.00
C PHE A 24 -3.83 5.57 8.26
N ILE A 25 -4.90 5.24 8.99
CA ILE A 25 -6.22 4.97 8.38
C ILE A 25 -6.73 6.21 7.64
N LEU A 26 -6.63 7.39 8.26
CA LEU A 26 -7.04 8.65 7.63
C LEU A 26 -6.21 8.94 6.37
N SER A 27 -4.89 8.83 6.43
CA SER A 27 -4.04 9.03 5.25
C SER A 27 -4.38 8.06 4.13
N ALA A 28 -4.61 6.79 4.46
CA ALA A 28 -5.04 5.77 3.49
C ALA A 28 -6.40 6.08 2.87
N SER A 29 -7.35 6.57 3.66
CA SER A 29 -8.68 6.97 3.19
C SER A 29 -8.59 8.13 2.20
N ILE A 30 -7.82 9.16 2.51
CA ILE A 30 -7.59 10.31 1.62
C ILE A 30 -7.01 9.83 0.28
N ILE A 31 -5.97 9.00 0.30
CA ILE A 31 -5.30 8.50 -0.91
C ILE A 31 -6.21 7.57 -1.72
N THR A 32 -7.01 6.75 -1.06
CA THR A 32 -7.96 5.84 -1.72
C THR A 32 -9.09 6.61 -2.41
N SER A 33 -9.49 7.73 -1.84
CA SER A 33 -10.52 8.61 -2.40
C SER A 33 -10.00 9.50 -3.55
N GLY A 34 -8.68 9.58 -3.71
CA GLY A 34 -8.01 10.39 -4.73
C GLY A 34 -7.55 9.61 -5.95
N GLU A 35 -6.55 10.15 -6.64
CA GLU A 35 -5.99 9.57 -7.86
C GLU A 35 -4.68 8.78 -7.66
N SER A 36 -4.09 8.80 -6.47
CA SER A 36 -2.78 8.18 -6.21
C SER A 36 -2.72 6.71 -6.57
N ALA A 37 -3.75 5.92 -6.25
CA ALA A 37 -3.80 4.49 -6.56
C ALA A 37 -3.74 4.25 -8.09
N GLY A 38 -4.52 5.00 -8.86
CA GLY A 38 -4.54 4.89 -10.32
C GLY A 38 -3.21 5.31 -10.97
N ARG A 39 -2.58 6.38 -10.46
CA ARG A 39 -1.27 6.86 -10.93
C ARG A 39 -0.16 5.87 -10.63
N LEU A 40 -0.18 5.25 -9.45
CA LEU A 40 0.75 4.20 -9.07
C LEU A 40 0.63 2.97 -9.99
N ILE A 41 -0.60 2.50 -10.22
CA ILE A 41 -0.88 1.40 -11.16
C ILE A 41 -0.36 1.73 -12.55
N ARG A 42 -0.65 2.94 -13.07
CA ARG A 42 -0.19 3.39 -14.39
C ARG A 42 1.33 3.38 -14.47
N MET A 43 2.02 3.91 -13.46
CA MET A 43 3.48 3.93 -13.40
C MET A 43 4.05 2.51 -13.48
N LEU A 44 3.56 1.57 -12.69
CA LEU A 44 4.05 0.19 -12.71
C LEU A 44 3.71 -0.54 -14.00
N LYS A 45 2.50 -0.34 -14.54
CA LYS A 45 2.02 -0.98 -15.75
C LYS A 45 2.88 -0.69 -16.99
N VAL A 46 3.39 0.54 -17.14
CA VAL A 46 4.25 0.91 -18.28
C VAL A 46 5.62 0.23 -18.25
N PHE A 47 6.08 -0.24 -17.08
CA PHE A 47 7.35 -0.95 -16.95
C PHE A 47 7.21 -2.46 -17.10
N VAL A 48 6.21 -3.07 -16.50
CA VAL A 48 6.09 -4.52 -16.44
C VAL A 48 4.93 -5.09 -17.27
N GLY A 49 4.00 -4.26 -17.72
CA GLY A 49 2.78 -4.70 -18.43
C GLY A 49 3.03 -5.47 -19.72
N HIS A 50 4.16 -5.25 -20.38
CA HIS A 50 4.55 -5.95 -21.61
C HIS A 50 5.15 -7.34 -21.38
N LEU A 51 5.42 -7.71 -20.13
CA LEU A 51 5.94 -9.03 -19.80
C LEU A 51 4.82 -10.08 -19.73
N PRO A 52 5.10 -11.36 -19.94
CA PRO A 52 4.14 -12.43 -19.61
C PRO A 52 3.70 -12.29 -18.15
N GLY A 53 2.38 -12.23 -17.92
CA GLY A 53 1.87 -11.96 -16.58
C GLY A 53 2.03 -10.49 -16.11
N GLY A 54 2.29 -9.56 -17.02
CA GLY A 54 2.56 -8.17 -16.68
C GLY A 54 1.43 -7.49 -15.90
N LEU A 55 0.16 -7.74 -16.21
CA LEU A 55 -0.97 -7.21 -15.45
C LEU A 55 -1.06 -7.79 -14.02
N PRO A 56 -0.99 -9.11 -13.80
CA PRO A 56 -0.91 -9.68 -12.45
C PRO A 56 0.32 -9.20 -11.67
N ILE A 57 1.48 -9.08 -12.30
CA ILE A 57 2.69 -8.55 -11.65
C ILE A 57 2.49 -7.07 -11.28
N THR A 58 1.88 -6.28 -12.16
CA THR A 58 1.48 -4.89 -11.85
C THR A 58 0.55 -4.85 -10.64
N THR A 59 -0.45 -5.73 -10.57
CA THR A 59 -1.38 -5.81 -9.44
C THR A 59 -0.62 -6.10 -8.14
N ASN A 60 0.22 -7.12 -8.15
CA ASN A 60 1.03 -7.53 -6.99
C ASN A 60 1.95 -6.38 -6.51
N ALA A 61 2.68 -5.76 -7.42
CA ALA A 61 3.55 -4.62 -7.10
C ALA A 61 2.76 -3.40 -6.63
N SER A 62 1.58 -3.13 -7.23
CA SER A 62 0.71 -2.03 -6.81
C SER A 62 0.15 -2.27 -5.41
N CYS A 63 -0.29 -3.49 -5.08
CA CYS A 63 -0.73 -3.85 -3.73
C CYS A 63 0.40 -3.66 -2.71
N THR A 64 1.61 -4.07 -3.06
CA THR A 64 2.79 -3.92 -2.19
C THR A 64 3.11 -2.46 -1.91
N LEU A 65 3.22 -1.63 -2.96
CA LEU A 65 3.56 -0.21 -2.81
C LEU A 65 2.43 0.60 -2.20
N PHE A 66 1.16 0.30 -2.55
CA PHE A 66 0.01 0.95 -1.93
C PHE A 66 -0.14 0.50 -0.46
N GLY A 67 0.20 -0.75 -0.15
CA GLY A 67 0.30 -1.25 1.21
C GLY A 67 1.29 -0.46 2.05
N ALA A 68 2.45 -0.11 1.47
CA ALA A 68 3.46 0.75 2.11
C ALA A 68 3.00 2.21 2.33
N VAL A 69 1.83 2.57 1.83
CA VAL A 69 1.19 3.87 2.06
C VAL A 69 0.06 3.74 3.06
N SER A 70 -0.80 2.73 2.89
CA SER A 70 -2.03 2.55 3.64
C SER A 70 -1.85 1.77 4.95
N GLY A 71 -0.89 0.87 5.01
CA GLY A 71 -0.71 -0.05 6.15
C GLY A 71 -1.88 -0.99 6.41
N SER A 72 -2.83 -1.08 5.48
CA SER A 72 -4.09 -1.80 5.64
C SER A 72 -4.41 -2.67 4.42
N THR A 73 -4.60 -3.97 4.64
CA THR A 73 -5.01 -4.92 3.61
C THR A 73 -6.35 -4.53 3.00
N GLN A 74 -7.34 -4.15 3.82
CA GLN A 74 -8.68 -3.80 3.36
C GLN A 74 -8.67 -2.58 2.44
N ALA A 75 -7.95 -1.52 2.81
CA ALA A 75 -7.79 -0.34 1.98
C ALA A 75 -7.09 -0.67 0.66
N THR A 76 -6.07 -1.55 0.69
CA THR A 76 -5.35 -1.99 -0.50
C THR A 76 -6.23 -2.81 -1.44
N VAL A 77 -7.03 -3.75 -0.90
CA VAL A 77 -7.99 -4.53 -1.70
C VAL A 77 -9.02 -3.61 -2.37
N ALA A 78 -9.55 -2.64 -1.64
CA ALA A 78 -10.53 -1.70 -2.19
C ALA A 78 -9.94 -0.83 -3.31
N ALA A 79 -8.79 -0.19 -3.05
CA ALA A 79 -8.16 0.75 -3.99
C ALA A 79 -7.63 0.05 -5.24
N ILE A 80 -6.79 -0.97 -5.06
CA ILE A 80 -6.12 -1.65 -6.17
C ILE A 80 -7.05 -2.67 -6.83
N GLY A 81 -7.82 -3.42 -6.01
CA GLY A 81 -8.74 -4.44 -6.51
C GLY A 81 -9.86 -3.86 -7.36
N GLY A 82 -10.42 -2.71 -6.97
CA GLY A 82 -11.45 -2.02 -7.74
C GLY A 82 -11.00 -1.68 -9.17
N THR A 83 -9.75 -1.24 -9.31
CA THR A 83 -9.17 -0.86 -10.61
C THR A 83 -8.63 -2.07 -11.39
N MET A 84 -7.91 -2.97 -10.74
CA MET A 84 -7.19 -4.05 -11.42
C MET A 84 -8.05 -5.26 -11.75
N ARG A 85 -9.12 -5.51 -10.98
CA ARG A 85 -10.01 -6.66 -11.22
C ARG A 85 -10.64 -6.65 -12.61
N PRO A 86 -11.31 -5.56 -13.07
CA PRO A 86 -11.88 -5.54 -14.42
C PRO A 86 -10.80 -5.69 -15.50
N MET A 87 -9.65 -5.03 -15.36
CA MET A 87 -8.55 -5.14 -16.32
C MET A 87 -8.00 -6.57 -16.44
N LEU A 88 -7.89 -7.30 -15.32
CA LEU A 88 -7.45 -8.69 -15.34
C LEU A 88 -8.47 -9.63 -16.00
N LEU A 89 -9.76 -9.41 -15.74
CA LEU A 89 -10.84 -10.20 -16.36
C LEU A 89 -10.91 -9.96 -17.88
N GLU A 90 -10.81 -8.71 -18.32
CA GLU A 90 -10.76 -8.33 -19.74
C GLU A 90 -9.53 -8.92 -20.45
N ALA A 91 -8.41 -9.03 -19.77
CA ALA A 91 -7.20 -9.68 -20.30
C ALA A 91 -7.28 -11.22 -20.34
N GLY A 92 -8.41 -11.82 -19.91
CA GLY A 92 -8.66 -13.26 -19.98
C GLY A 92 -8.22 -14.06 -18.75
N TYR A 93 -7.91 -13.42 -17.64
CA TYR A 93 -7.64 -14.12 -16.37
C TYR A 93 -8.94 -14.60 -15.73
N LYS A 94 -8.92 -15.80 -15.14
CA LYS A 94 -10.09 -16.36 -14.44
C LYS A 94 -10.41 -15.52 -13.19
N SER A 95 -11.71 -15.39 -12.87
CA SER A 95 -12.18 -14.62 -11.71
C SER A 95 -11.59 -15.13 -10.39
N SER A 96 -11.49 -16.47 -10.22
CA SER A 96 -10.87 -17.07 -9.02
C SER A 96 -9.40 -16.73 -8.87
N PHE A 97 -8.62 -16.75 -9.97
CA PHE A 97 -7.22 -16.32 -9.97
C PHE A 97 -7.10 -14.85 -9.62
N THR A 98 -7.92 -13.99 -10.25
CA THR A 98 -7.92 -12.54 -10.05
C THR A 98 -8.22 -12.16 -8.60
N LEU A 99 -9.26 -12.74 -8.01
CA LEU A 99 -9.62 -12.49 -6.61
C LEU A 99 -8.55 -13.00 -5.65
N GLY A 100 -8.08 -14.24 -5.86
CA GLY A 100 -7.02 -14.81 -5.05
C GLY A 100 -5.74 -13.99 -5.10
N LEU A 101 -5.34 -13.50 -6.29
CA LEU A 101 -4.18 -12.63 -6.45
C LEU A 101 -4.34 -11.32 -5.68
N ILE A 102 -5.46 -10.60 -5.88
CA ILE A 102 -5.68 -9.30 -5.25
C ILE A 102 -5.67 -9.42 -3.73
N ILE A 103 -6.39 -10.40 -3.17
CA ILE A 103 -6.47 -10.60 -1.72
C ILE A 103 -5.08 -10.93 -1.15
N ASN A 104 -4.43 -11.97 -1.67
CA ASN A 104 -3.13 -12.40 -1.13
C ASN A 104 -2.01 -11.37 -1.36
N SER A 105 -2.02 -10.64 -2.48
CA SER A 105 -1.05 -9.55 -2.70
C SER A 105 -1.28 -8.38 -1.76
N SER A 106 -2.53 -8.12 -1.38
CA SER A 106 -2.86 -7.04 -0.44
C SER A 106 -2.42 -7.36 0.99
N ASP A 107 -2.29 -8.64 1.37
CA ASP A 107 -1.78 -9.04 2.68
C ASP A 107 -0.31 -8.65 2.90
N ILE A 108 0.45 -8.38 1.83
CA ILE A 108 1.80 -7.83 1.92
C ILE A 108 1.80 -6.47 2.65
N ALA A 109 0.68 -5.72 2.62
CA ALA A 109 0.52 -4.48 3.37
C ALA A 109 0.69 -4.65 4.89
N PHE A 110 0.49 -5.85 5.43
CA PHE A 110 0.78 -6.14 6.84
C PHE A 110 2.27 -6.26 7.15
N LEU A 111 3.10 -6.50 6.15
CA LEU A 111 4.54 -6.74 6.32
C LEU A 111 5.35 -5.48 5.99
N ILE A 112 4.93 -4.71 4.98
CA ILE A 112 5.68 -3.53 4.55
C ILE A 112 5.22 -2.30 5.35
N PRO A 113 6.17 -1.53 5.94
CA PRO A 113 5.84 -0.34 6.72
C PRO A 113 5.17 0.77 5.89
N PRO A 114 4.23 1.52 6.52
CA PRO A 114 3.72 1.33 7.86
C PRO A 114 2.72 0.18 7.94
N SER A 115 2.79 -0.63 8.99
CA SER A 115 1.87 -1.74 9.21
C SER A 115 1.09 -1.52 10.50
N ILE A 116 -0.23 -1.42 10.40
CA ILE A 116 -1.12 -1.30 11.56
C ILE A 116 -0.98 -2.52 12.48
N GLY A 117 -0.84 -3.73 11.90
CA GLY A 117 -0.64 -4.95 12.65
C GLY A 117 0.63 -4.92 13.51
N PHE A 118 1.75 -4.46 12.97
CA PHE A 118 3.00 -4.33 13.72
C PHE A 118 2.95 -3.25 14.81
N ILE A 119 2.20 -2.16 14.59
CA ILE A 119 1.99 -1.14 15.61
C ILE A 119 1.26 -1.74 16.81
N VAL A 120 0.12 -2.40 16.56
CA VAL A 120 -0.69 -3.02 17.61
C VAL A 120 0.12 -4.11 18.34
N TYR A 121 0.83 -4.96 17.60
CA TYR A 121 1.70 -5.97 18.16
C TYR A 121 2.81 -5.37 19.03
N GLY A 122 3.51 -4.35 18.52
CA GLY A 122 4.59 -3.69 19.22
C GLY A 122 4.14 -3.06 20.54
N VAL A 123 2.97 -2.42 20.55
CA VAL A 123 2.36 -1.88 21.78
C VAL A 123 1.99 -2.99 22.76
N ALA A 124 1.34 -4.07 22.28
CA ALA A 124 0.89 -5.17 23.13
C ALA A 124 2.06 -5.95 23.75
N THR A 125 3.20 -6.05 23.06
CA THR A 125 4.37 -6.82 23.52
C THR A 125 5.51 -5.94 24.05
N SER A 126 5.33 -4.61 24.08
CA SER A 126 6.40 -3.65 24.42
C SER A 126 7.64 -3.79 23.53
N THR A 127 7.45 -4.22 22.27
CA THR A 127 8.52 -4.37 21.27
C THR A 127 8.65 -3.11 20.44
N SER A 128 9.89 -2.76 20.05
CA SER A 128 10.13 -1.59 19.19
C SER A 128 9.41 -1.70 17.83
N ILE A 129 8.49 -0.79 17.57
CA ILE A 129 7.72 -0.71 16.31
C ILE A 129 8.66 -0.54 15.11
N GLY A 130 9.72 0.28 15.24
CA GLY A 130 10.70 0.46 14.17
C GLY A 130 11.45 -0.83 13.82
N MET A 131 11.81 -1.65 14.82
CA MET A 131 12.45 -2.96 14.58
C MET A 131 11.49 -3.95 13.93
N LEU A 132 10.20 -3.94 14.32
CA LEU A 132 9.17 -4.76 13.67
C LEU A 132 8.99 -4.37 12.22
N PHE A 133 8.95 -3.08 11.92
CA PHE A 133 8.88 -2.57 10.56
C PHE A 133 10.05 -3.06 9.70
N LEU A 134 11.28 -3.01 10.24
CA LEU A 134 12.46 -3.49 9.53
C LEU A 134 12.38 -5.00 9.25
N SER A 135 11.93 -5.78 10.24
CA SER A 135 11.81 -7.23 10.11
C SER A 135 10.80 -7.67 9.05
N GLY A 136 9.76 -6.87 8.81
CA GLY A 136 8.71 -7.17 7.83
C GLY A 136 9.10 -6.89 6.37
N VAL A 137 10.05 -6.00 6.11
CA VAL A 137 10.44 -5.61 4.74
C VAL A 137 10.95 -6.81 3.94
N PHE A 138 11.86 -7.60 4.53
CA PHE A 138 12.45 -8.74 3.82
C PHE A 138 11.42 -9.82 3.45
N PRO A 139 10.57 -10.33 4.39
CA PRO A 139 9.51 -11.26 4.02
C PRO A 139 8.52 -10.67 3.02
N GLY A 140 8.15 -9.40 3.17
CA GLY A 140 7.24 -8.72 2.23
C GLY A 140 7.79 -8.69 0.80
N LEU A 141 9.05 -8.34 0.61
CA LEU A 141 9.71 -8.37 -0.70
C LEU A 141 9.87 -9.79 -1.25
N MET A 142 10.11 -10.78 -0.37
CA MET A 142 10.19 -12.18 -0.77
C MET A 142 8.84 -12.69 -1.30
N ILE A 143 7.73 -12.35 -0.64
CA ILE A 143 6.38 -12.69 -1.10
C ILE A 143 6.06 -11.98 -2.41
N LEU A 144 6.39 -10.69 -2.55
CA LEU A 144 6.26 -9.95 -3.80
C LEU A 144 6.96 -10.67 -4.96
N LEU A 145 8.20 -11.11 -4.73
CA LEU A 145 8.99 -11.82 -5.75
C LEU A 145 8.36 -13.16 -6.11
N MET A 146 8.00 -13.97 -5.11
CA MET A 146 7.39 -15.29 -5.32
C MET A 146 6.07 -15.20 -6.10
N PHE A 147 5.19 -14.27 -5.73
CA PHE A 147 3.94 -14.05 -6.45
C PHE A 147 4.18 -13.53 -7.86
N SER A 148 5.18 -12.68 -8.06
CA SER A 148 5.54 -12.20 -9.40
C SER A 148 6.03 -13.33 -10.30
N ILE A 149 6.86 -14.23 -9.79
CA ILE A 149 7.29 -15.45 -10.50
C ILE A 149 6.09 -16.34 -10.82
N TYR A 150 5.22 -16.58 -9.84
CA TYR A 150 3.99 -17.36 -10.05
C TYR A 150 3.11 -16.76 -11.15
N CYS A 151 2.88 -15.45 -11.13
CA CYS A 151 2.10 -14.74 -12.15
C CYS A 151 2.72 -14.86 -13.54
N TYR A 152 4.04 -14.74 -13.64
CA TYR A 152 4.78 -14.93 -14.89
C TYR A 152 4.60 -16.34 -15.45
N VAL A 153 4.83 -17.35 -14.63
CA VAL A 153 4.69 -18.77 -15.03
C VAL A 153 3.25 -19.09 -15.43
N TYR A 154 2.28 -18.64 -14.61
CA TYR A 154 0.86 -18.85 -14.88
C TYR A 154 0.44 -18.29 -16.24
N ALA A 155 0.80 -17.04 -16.53
CA ALA A 155 0.46 -16.39 -17.80
C ALA A 155 1.12 -17.07 -18.99
N LYS A 156 2.38 -17.51 -18.85
CA LYS A 156 3.13 -18.22 -19.89
C LYS A 156 2.51 -19.59 -20.20
N VAL A 157 2.15 -20.35 -19.18
CA VAL A 157 1.48 -21.66 -19.34
C VAL A 157 0.10 -21.51 -19.94
N LYS A 158 -0.66 -20.52 -19.54
CA LYS A 158 -2.01 -20.25 -20.07
C LYS A 158 -2.02 -19.49 -21.38
N LYS A 159 -0.84 -19.10 -21.90
CA LYS A 159 -0.69 -18.33 -23.16
C LYS A 159 -1.55 -17.06 -23.19
N ILE A 160 -1.65 -16.34 -22.06
CA ILE A 160 -2.43 -15.12 -21.95
C ILE A 160 -1.71 -14.00 -22.70
N PRO A 161 -2.41 -13.20 -23.52
CA PRO A 161 -1.81 -12.11 -24.29
C PRO A 161 -1.09 -11.09 -23.38
N THR A 162 0.00 -10.52 -23.86
CA THR A 162 0.72 -9.45 -23.20
C THR A 162 0.28 -8.09 -23.76
N LEU A 163 0.44 -7.04 -22.97
CA LEU A 163 0.22 -5.67 -23.44
C LEU A 163 1.36 -5.23 -24.35
N PRO A 164 1.09 -4.28 -25.28
CA PRO A 164 2.15 -3.68 -26.08
C PRO A 164 3.16 -2.95 -25.17
N LYS A 165 4.39 -2.88 -25.63
CA LYS A 165 5.45 -2.17 -24.90
C LYS A 165 5.21 -0.66 -24.94
N ALA A 166 5.12 -0.02 -23.78
CA ALA A 166 4.95 1.43 -23.69
C ALA A 166 6.15 2.18 -24.29
N SER A 167 5.88 3.29 -24.93
CA SER A 167 6.89 4.21 -25.46
C SER A 167 7.69 4.88 -24.32
N TRP A 168 8.88 5.40 -24.65
CA TRP A 168 9.67 6.15 -23.66
C TRP A 168 8.96 7.40 -23.15
N ALA A 169 8.20 8.08 -24.02
CA ALA A 169 7.42 9.25 -23.64
C ALA A 169 6.33 8.90 -22.61
N GLU A 170 5.61 7.80 -22.83
CA GLU A 170 4.62 7.28 -21.87
C GLU A 170 5.23 6.89 -20.53
N ARG A 171 6.44 6.28 -20.53
CA ARG A 171 7.15 5.90 -19.31
C ARG A 171 7.56 7.12 -18.51
N ILE A 172 8.12 8.16 -19.17
CA ILE A 172 8.52 9.39 -18.49
C ILE A 172 7.30 10.11 -17.91
N SER A 173 6.20 10.19 -18.68
CA SER A 173 4.95 10.76 -18.18
C SER A 173 4.43 10.00 -16.95
N ALA A 174 4.37 8.67 -17.03
CA ALA A 174 3.89 7.85 -15.92
C ALA A 174 4.77 7.92 -14.66
N ILE A 175 6.10 8.07 -14.83
CA ILE A 175 7.01 8.33 -13.70
C ILE A 175 6.69 9.68 -13.06
N LYS A 176 6.58 10.75 -13.85
CA LYS A 176 6.28 12.08 -13.30
C LYS A 176 4.97 12.11 -12.53
N ASP A 177 3.97 11.40 -13.03
CA ASP A 177 2.64 11.32 -12.41
C ASP A 177 2.62 10.45 -11.14
N GLY A 178 3.39 9.36 -11.13
CA GLY A 178 3.39 8.37 -10.04
C GLY A 178 4.47 8.60 -8.98
N LEU A 179 5.55 9.32 -9.32
CA LEU A 179 6.67 9.55 -8.40
C LEU A 179 6.27 10.24 -7.09
N PRO A 180 5.38 11.24 -7.08
CA PRO A 180 4.94 11.84 -5.83
C PRO A 180 4.32 10.83 -4.86
N VAL A 181 3.63 9.78 -5.35
CA VAL A 181 3.08 8.73 -4.46
C VAL A 181 4.19 7.99 -3.73
N MET A 182 5.36 7.82 -4.35
CA MET A 182 6.51 7.18 -3.72
C MET A 182 7.11 8.01 -2.57
N GLY A 183 6.73 9.27 -2.44
CA GLY A 183 7.08 10.10 -1.29
C GLY A 183 6.61 9.53 0.05
N PHE A 184 5.50 8.80 0.09
CA PHE A 184 5.00 8.17 1.33
C PHE A 184 5.98 7.19 1.95
N PRO A 185 6.41 6.10 1.26
CA PRO A 185 7.41 5.19 1.79
C PRO A 185 8.70 5.91 2.20
N VAL A 186 9.11 6.92 1.43
CA VAL A 186 10.33 7.68 1.74
C VAL A 186 10.18 8.49 3.02
N ILE A 187 9.07 9.20 3.21
CA ILE A 187 8.81 10.01 4.42
C ILE A 187 8.66 9.10 5.64
N ILE A 188 7.87 8.03 5.54
CA ILE A 188 7.57 7.18 6.69
C ILE A 188 8.78 6.30 7.04
N VAL A 189 9.20 5.48 6.09
CA VAL A 189 10.29 4.51 6.31
C VAL A 189 11.63 5.24 6.50
N GLY A 190 11.91 6.18 5.60
CA GLY A 190 13.13 7.00 5.68
C GLY A 190 13.19 7.84 6.95
N GLY A 191 12.10 8.51 7.32
CA GLY A 191 12.04 9.35 8.52
C GLY A 191 12.21 8.58 9.82
N ILE A 192 11.59 7.38 9.92
CA ILE A 192 11.71 6.53 11.10
C ILE A 192 13.13 5.97 11.22
N TYR A 193 13.72 5.45 10.13
CA TYR A 193 15.04 4.83 10.18
C TYR A 193 16.19 5.84 10.28
N ALA A 194 16.01 7.05 9.77
CA ALA A 194 16.94 8.14 10.00
C ALA A 194 16.87 8.69 11.44
N GLY A 195 15.91 8.21 12.26
CA GLY A 195 15.71 8.70 13.63
C GLY A 195 15.12 10.12 13.69
N ILE A 196 14.59 10.62 12.57
CA ILE A 196 13.97 11.96 12.47
C ILE A 196 12.56 11.94 13.06
N PHE A 197 11.80 10.85 12.82
CA PHE A 197 10.42 10.71 13.25
C PHE A 197 10.22 9.48 14.14
N SER A 198 9.46 9.65 15.20
CA SER A 198 8.77 8.55 15.87
C SER A 198 7.65 8.01 14.97
N PRO A 199 7.13 6.79 15.20
CA PRO A 199 6.00 6.26 14.43
C PRO A 199 4.76 7.17 14.41
N THR A 200 4.51 7.89 15.50
CA THR A 200 3.38 8.82 15.63
C THR A 200 3.60 10.07 14.80
N GLU A 201 4.81 10.64 14.81
CA GLU A 201 5.16 11.80 13.99
C GLU A 201 5.18 11.45 12.50
N ALA A 202 5.66 10.26 12.14
CA ALA A 202 5.60 9.75 10.77
C ALA A 202 4.15 9.61 10.27
N ALA A 203 3.22 9.18 11.14
CA ALA A 203 1.81 9.09 10.80
C ALA A 203 1.18 10.47 10.57
N ALA A 204 1.51 11.46 11.40
CA ALA A 204 1.08 12.85 11.22
C ALA A 204 1.62 13.44 9.91
N ALA A 205 2.91 13.22 9.62
CA ALA A 205 3.54 13.62 8.37
C ALA A 205 2.88 12.96 7.15
N ALA A 206 2.49 11.68 7.26
CA ALA A 206 1.78 10.97 6.21
C ALA A 206 0.41 11.56 5.91
N VAL A 207 -0.38 11.93 6.94
CA VAL A 207 -1.68 12.62 6.75
C VAL A 207 -1.49 13.96 6.05
N LEU A 208 -0.53 14.77 6.53
CA LEU A 208 -0.24 16.06 5.91
C LEU A 208 0.20 15.90 4.44
N TYR A 209 1.05 14.92 4.17
CA TYR A 209 1.50 14.63 2.81
C TYR A 209 0.36 14.15 1.92
N ALA A 210 -0.55 13.29 2.44
CA ALA A 210 -1.76 12.85 1.72
C ALA A 210 -2.64 14.03 1.31
N LEU A 211 -2.88 14.94 2.24
CA LEU A 211 -3.66 16.15 1.99
C LEU A 211 -3.00 17.02 0.90
N ILE A 212 -1.71 17.32 1.03
CA ILE A 212 -0.97 18.11 0.02
C ILE A 212 -1.01 17.43 -1.34
N LEU A 213 -0.77 16.12 -1.39
CA LEU A 213 -0.71 15.36 -2.63
C LEU A 213 -2.04 15.38 -3.37
N GLU A 214 -3.15 15.06 -2.68
CA GLU A 214 -4.46 14.90 -3.33
C GLU A 214 -5.18 16.24 -3.56
N THR A 215 -4.97 17.27 -2.71
CA THR A 215 -5.65 18.55 -2.87
C THR A 215 -4.86 19.56 -3.70
N ILE A 216 -3.53 19.62 -3.55
CA ILE A 216 -2.69 20.63 -4.19
C ILE A 216 -2.03 20.10 -5.45
N ILE A 217 -1.37 18.93 -5.37
CA ILE A 217 -0.58 18.39 -6.48
C ILE A 217 -1.51 17.75 -7.53
N TYR A 218 -2.36 16.83 -7.10
CA TYR A 218 -3.27 16.12 -8.03
C TYR A 218 -4.61 16.82 -8.22
N ARG A 219 -5.01 17.67 -7.28
CA ARG A 219 -6.30 18.38 -7.31
C ARG A 219 -7.49 17.44 -7.51
N ALA A 220 -7.37 16.23 -6.98
CA ALA A 220 -8.35 15.17 -7.13
C ALA A 220 -9.50 15.26 -6.14
N ILE A 221 -9.24 15.84 -4.95
CA ILE A 221 -10.21 15.93 -3.86
C ILE A 221 -10.39 17.40 -3.47
N THR A 222 -11.64 17.83 -3.37
CA THR A 222 -11.98 19.13 -2.79
C THR A 222 -12.04 19.00 -1.26
N PHE A 223 -11.59 20.01 -0.53
CA PHE A 223 -11.56 20.01 0.95
C PHE A 223 -12.92 19.68 1.58
N GLN A 224 -14.02 20.06 0.93
CA GLN A 224 -15.38 19.69 1.37
C GLN A 224 -15.63 18.18 1.38
N ARG A 225 -15.06 17.44 0.45
CA ARG A 225 -15.22 15.97 0.35
C ARG A 225 -14.43 15.19 1.40
N ILE A 226 -13.53 15.84 2.12
CA ILE A 226 -12.72 15.22 3.18
C ILE A 226 -13.48 15.30 4.51
N VAL A 227 -14.37 16.28 4.65
CA VAL A 227 -15.12 16.56 5.90
C VAL A 227 -16.47 15.84 5.92
N ASP A 228 -17.05 15.51 4.77
CA ASP A 228 -18.26 14.69 4.60
C ASP A 228 -17.92 13.18 4.65
#